data_e68237bd6f15ab6af46d71dc0ce415cf
#
_entry.id   e68237bd6f15ab6af46d71dc0ce415cf
#
_cell.length_a   1.000
_cell.length_b   1.000
_cell.length_c   1.000
_cell.angle_alpha   90.00
_cell.angle_beta   90.00
_cell.angle_gamma   90.00
#
_symmetry.space_group_name_H-M   'P 1'
#
loop_
_entity.id
_entity.type
_entity.pdbx_description
1 polymer ?
#
loop_
_entity_poly.entity_id
_entity_poly.type
_entity_poly.pdbx_seq_one_letter_code
_entity_poly.pdbx_strand_id
1 'polypeptide(L)' 'MKVNDIRKLSGAELETKLVELKKDLFNLRLQHATNQLENPTRIAEVKKDIARVKTIIREQQLTAAK' A
#
# COMPACT_ATOMS: atom_id res chain seq x y z
N MET A 1 0.06 -0.72 -8.78
CA MET A 1 -0.92 -1.78 -8.51
C MET A 1 -2.28 -1.38 -9.06
N LYS A 2 -2.92 -2.27 -9.78
CA LYS A 2 -4.26 -1.98 -10.32
C LYS A 2 -5.32 -2.27 -9.27
N VAL A 3 -6.38 -1.45 -9.23
CA VAL A 3 -7.46 -1.62 -8.26
C VAL A 3 -8.13 -3.00 -8.40
N ASN A 4 -8.32 -3.47 -9.61
CA ASN A 4 -8.93 -4.78 -9.84
C ASN A 4 -8.10 -5.91 -9.24
N ASP A 5 -6.78 -5.84 -9.30
CA ASP A 5 -5.91 -6.84 -8.70
C ASP A 5 -6.02 -6.83 -7.18
N ILE A 6 -6.14 -5.65 -6.59
CA ILE A 6 -6.31 -5.50 -5.15
C ILE A 6 -7.65 -6.09 -4.70
N ARG A 7 -8.71 -5.87 -5.46
CA ARG A 7 -10.06 -6.36 -5.13
C ARG A 7 -10.17 -7.88 -5.14
N LYS A 8 -9.29 -8.56 -5.85
CA LYS A 8 -9.27 -10.03 -5.90
C LYS A 8 -8.67 -10.66 -4.63
N LEU A 9 -8.00 -9.86 -3.81
CA LEU A 9 -7.34 -10.35 -2.60
C LEU A 9 -8.35 -10.50 -1.46
N SER A 10 -8.13 -11.51 -0.61
CA SER A 10 -8.91 -11.67 0.62
C SER A 10 -8.52 -10.61 1.64
N GLY A 11 -9.33 -10.46 2.70
CA GLY A 11 -9.02 -9.51 3.76
C GLY A 11 -7.65 -9.73 4.39
N ALA A 12 -7.30 -11.00 4.65
CA ALA A 12 -5.99 -11.34 5.21
C ALA A 12 -4.85 -10.99 4.25
N GLU A 13 -5.04 -11.24 2.95
CA GLU A 13 -4.05 -10.91 1.94
C GLU A 13 -3.88 -9.40 1.80
N LEU A 14 -4.97 -8.64 1.91
CA LEU A 14 -4.92 -7.20 1.87
C LEU A 14 -4.14 -6.62 3.05
N GLU A 15 -4.36 -7.16 4.25
CA GLU A 15 -3.62 -6.73 5.43
C GLU A 15 -2.13 -7.02 5.30
N THR A 16 -1.78 -8.21 4.79
CA THR A 16 -0.39 -8.58 4.52
C THR A 16 0.23 -7.62 3.51
N LYS A 17 -0.49 -7.32 2.43
CA LYS A 17 -0.04 -6.40 1.40
C LYS A 17 0.20 -5.01 1.98
N LEU A 18 -0.71 -4.55 2.84
CA LEU A 18 -0.59 -3.25 3.48
C LEU A 18 0.67 -3.17 4.35
N VAL A 19 0.95 -4.21 5.12
CA VAL A 19 2.16 -4.28 5.95
C VAL A 19 3.42 -4.23 5.07
N GLU A 20 3.44 -5.00 3.98
CA GLU A 20 4.57 -4.99 3.05
C GLU A 20 4.80 -3.60 2.46
N LEU A 21 3.73 -2.94 2.03
CA LEU A 21 3.82 -1.60 1.45
C LEU A 21 4.32 -0.58 2.48
N LYS A 22 3.89 -0.70 3.73
CA LYS A 22 4.36 0.19 4.80
C LYS A 22 5.86 -0.01 5.05
N LYS A 23 6.34 -1.25 5.03
CA LYS A 23 7.76 -1.55 5.16
C LYS A 23 8.56 -0.96 4.02
N ASP A 24 8.06 -1.09 2.80
CA ASP A 24 8.69 -0.52 1.62
C ASP A 24 8.78 1.00 1.73
N LEU A 25 7.69 1.64 2.16
CA LEU A 25 7.67 3.08 2.34
C LEU A 25 8.70 3.52 3.39
N PHE A 26 8.78 2.81 4.49
CA PHE A 26 9.76 3.10 5.53
C PHE A 26 11.19 3.01 5.00
N ASN A 27 11.49 1.94 4.26
CA ASN A 27 12.81 1.76 3.65
C ASN A 27 13.13 2.86 2.65
N LEU A 28 12.16 3.25 1.81
CA LEU A 28 12.34 4.30 0.83
C LEU A 28 12.60 5.66 1.50
N ARG A 29 11.88 5.95 2.58
CA ARG A 29 12.10 7.18 3.35
C ARG A 29 13.49 7.21 3.97
N LEU A 30 13.95 6.07 4.48
CA LEU A 30 15.28 5.95 5.05
C LEU A 30 16.35 6.18 3.99
N GLN A 31 16.20 5.58 2.80
CA GLN A 31 17.09 5.80 1.67
C GLN A 31 17.13 7.26 1.24
N HIS A 32 15.96 7.90 1.21
CA HIS A 32 15.86 9.31 0.85
C HIS A 32 16.60 10.20 1.87
N ALA A 33 16.44 9.90 3.16
CA ALA A 33 17.11 10.64 4.23
C ALA A 33 18.64 10.55 4.16
N THR A 34 19.16 9.42 3.64
CA THR A 34 20.59 9.21 3.49
C THR A 34 21.11 9.56 2.10
N ASN A 35 20.29 10.18 1.27
CA ASN A 35 20.60 10.54 -0.12
C ASN A 35 20.96 9.36 -1.02
N GLN A 36 20.48 8.16 -0.69
CA GLN A 36 20.72 6.96 -1.48
C GLN A 36 19.61 6.69 -2.49
N LEU A 37 18.50 7.41 -2.40
CA LEU A 37 17.36 7.23 -3.29
C LEU A 37 17.53 8.10 -4.54
N GLU A 38 17.63 7.43 -5.69
CA GLU A 38 17.80 8.11 -6.96
C GLU A 38 16.50 8.75 -7.48
N ASN A 39 15.36 8.13 -7.18
CA ASN A 39 14.08 8.57 -7.71
C ASN A 39 13.01 8.69 -6.61
N PRO A 40 12.73 9.92 -6.12
CA PRO A 40 11.72 10.12 -5.08
C PRO A 40 10.29 9.81 -5.53
N THR A 41 10.04 9.67 -6.82
CA THR A 41 8.73 9.30 -7.35
C THR A 41 8.26 7.95 -6.79
N ARG A 42 9.19 7.05 -6.46
CA ARG A 42 8.88 5.76 -5.89
C ARG A 42 8.13 5.87 -4.56
N ILE A 43 8.49 6.86 -3.74
CA ILE A 43 7.79 7.12 -2.47
C ILE A 43 6.33 7.48 -2.74
N ALA A 44 6.08 8.34 -3.72
CA ALA A 44 4.72 8.74 -4.08
C ALA A 44 3.91 7.54 -4.59
N GLU A 45 4.51 6.67 -5.40
CA GLU A 45 3.85 5.47 -5.91
C GLU A 45 3.44 4.52 -4.78
N VAL A 46 4.34 4.27 -3.83
CA VAL A 46 4.05 3.40 -2.69
C VAL A 46 2.95 3.99 -1.83
N LYS A 47 2.97 5.29 -1.59
CA LYS A 47 1.89 5.97 -0.84
C LYS A 47 0.54 5.79 -1.52
N LYS A 48 0.48 5.90 -2.84
CA LYS A 48 -0.75 5.69 -3.60
C LYS A 48 -1.24 4.26 -3.46
N ASP A 49 -0.34 3.29 -3.54
CA ASP A 49 -0.69 1.88 -3.38
C ASP A 49 -1.23 1.60 -1.98
N ILE A 50 -0.61 2.16 -0.94
CA ILE A 50 -1.09 2.04 0.43
C ILE A 50 -2.52 2.60 0.54
N ALA A 51 -2.76 3.77 -0.03
CA ALA A 51 -4.09 4.39 -0.01
C ALA A 51 -5.13 3.52 -0.71
N ARG A 52 -4.77 2.92 -1.85
CA ARG A 52 -5.67 2.02 -2.58
C ARG A 52 -6.01 0.79 -1.77
N VAL A 53 -5.02 0.15 -1.17
CA VAL A 53 -5.24 -1.04 -0.34
C VAL A 53 -6.12 -0.70 0.86
N LYS A 54 -5.86 0.40 1.54
CA LYS A 54 -6.70 0.85 2.66
C LYS A 54 -8.14 1.09 2.24
N THR A 55 -8.34 1.70 1.07
CA THR A 55 -9.67 1.96 0.54
C THR A 55 -10.42 0.65 0.29
N ILE A 56 -9.78 -0.33 -0.31
CA ILE A 56 -10.40 -1.62 -0.59
C ILE A 56 -10.73 -2.37 0.70
N ILE A 57 -9.83 -2.33 1.70
CA ILE A 57 -10.10 -2.93 3.00
C ILE A 57 -11.35 -2.29 3.62
N ARG A 58 -11.45 -0.96 3.57
CA ARG A 58 -12.60 -0.25 4.09
C ARG A 58 -13.88 -0.63 3.36
N GLU A 59 -13.84 -0.74 2.03
CA GLU A 59 -14.99 -1.18 1.25
C GLU A 59 -15.47 -2.56 1.67
N GLN A 60 -14.55 -3.50 1.88
CA GLN A 60 -14.90 -4.84 2.33
C GLN A 60 -15.52 -4.84 3.71
N GLN A 61 -15.01 -4.04 4.63
CA GLN A 61 -15.56 -3.90 5.97
C GLN A 61 -16.98 -3.33 5.93
N LEU A 62 -17.21 -2.32 5.12
CA LEU A 62 -18.53 -1.73 4.95
C LEU A 62 -19.51 -2.72 4.34
N THR A 63 -19.07 -3.50 3.37
CA THR A 63 -19.91 -4.53 2.75
C THR A 63 -20.25 -5.64 3.75
N ALA A 64 -19.27 -6.06 4.56
CA ALA A 64 -19.48 -7.10 5.57
C ALA A 64 -20.39 -6.64 6.70
N ALA A 65 -20.46 -5.34 6.97
CA ALA A 65 -21.30 -4.78 8.03
C ALA A 65 -22.77 -4.69 7.65
N LYS A 66 -23.14 -4.93 6.40
CA LYS A 66 -24.54 -4.97 5.96
C LYS A 66 -25.19 -6.34 6.20
#